data_8ac4ab6f1351dda39dc6b1b4f172c245
#
_entry.id   8ac4ab6f1351dda39dc6b1b4f172c245
#
_cell.length_a   1.000
_cell.length_b   1.000
_cell.length_c   1.000
_cell.angle_alpha   90.00
_cell.angle_beta   90.00
_cell.angle_gamma   90.00
#
_symmetry.space_group_name_H-M   'P 1'
#
loop_
_entity.id
_entity.type
_entity.pdbx_description
1 polymer ?
#
loop_
_entity_poly.entity_id
_entity_poly.type
_entity_poly.pdbx_seq_one_letter_code
_entity_poly.pdbx_strand_id
1 'polypeptide(L)'
;LLWSGRFRETLPEEARRPLRLASLGEGALLVLRDRRAGLYALALGGVFGILYAYLAASAELYKAHLGLSNPAFALAFGATGLVLAGANLLGPQVVARLGLGKALRRAVAGLLAPLLFLPLHALAPRPFPFWLHLTSVLLLVVFTFPNAQARALEGLGKVAGLAASFTGFLSTLLAALLGTLVGQASGGAPLPFSLGLLGLGVLAFA
;
A
#
# COMPACT_ATOMS: atom_id res chain seq x y z
N LEU A 1 -2.22 -23.70 -3.60
CA LEU A 1 -2.38 -24.29 -4.95
C LEU A 1 -3.13 -25.64 -4.93
N LEU A 2 -2.79 -26.61 -4.04
CA LEU A 2 -3.48 -27.92 -3.98
C LEU A 2 -4.96 -27.85 -3.56
N TRP A 3 -5.37 -26.80 -2.85
CA TRP A 3 -6.76 -26.59 -2.43
C TRP A 3 -7.62 -25.93 -3.51
N SER A 4 -7.01 -25.11 -4.38
CA SER A 4 -7.75 -24.39 -5.43
C SER A 4 -8.38 -25.31 -6.48
N GLY A 5 -7.79 -26.49 -6.74
CA GLY A 5 -8.36 -27.49 -7.64
C GLY A 5 -9.65 -28.15 -7.17
N ARG A 6 -10.07 -27.93 -5.89
CA ARG A 6 -11.33 -28.46 -5.33
C ARG A 6 -12.50 -27.47 -5.44
N PHE A 7 -12.25 -26.22 -5.78
CA PHE A 7 -13.32 -25.25 -5.97
C PHE A 7 -13.94 -25.41 -7.36
N ARG A 8 -15.27 -25.51 -7.37
CA ARG A 8 -16.00 -25.53 -8.62
C ARG A 8 -15.87 -24.20 -9.32
N GLU A 9 -15.54 -24.22 -10.60
CA GLU A 9 -15.48 -23.01 -11.43
C GLU A 9 -16.86 -22.33 -11.43
N THR A 10 -16.92 -21.09 -10.96
CA THR A 10 -18.15 -20.30 -10.86
C THR A 10 -18.39 -19.43 -12.09
N LEU A 11 -17.38 -19.28 -12.97
CA LEU A 11 -17.52 -18.49 -14.17
C LEU A 11 -18.29 -19.28 -15.25
N PRO A 12 -19.40 -18.75 -15.81
CA PRO A 12 -20.11 -19.37 -16.91
C PRO A 12 -19.18 -19.64 -18.10
N GLU A 13 -19.38 -20.74 -18.81
CA GLU A 13 -18.51 -21.17 -19.92
C GLU A 13 -18.39 -20.09 -21.00
N GLU A 14 -19.48 -19.40 -21.29
CA GLU A 14 -19.56 -18.30 -22.26
C GLU A 14 -18.70 -17.07 -21.88
N ALA A 15 -18.40 -16.90 -20.59
CA ALA A 15 -17.59 -15.82 -20.06
C ALA A 15 -16.09 -16.20 -19.92
N ARG A 16 -15.75 -17.49 -20.11
CA ARG A 16 -14.38 -17.97 -20.01
C ARG A 16 -13.56 -17.51 -21.22
N ARG A 17 -12.50 -16.77 -20.96
CA ARG A 17 -11.56 -16.36 -21.99
C ARG A 17 -10.35 -17.30 -22.01
N PRO A 18 -9.89 -17.77 -23.18
CA PRO A 18 -8.69 -18.58 -23.27
C PRO A 18 -7.47 -17.75 -22.82
N LEU A 19 -6.63 -18.36 -21.97
CA LEU A 19 -5.35 -17.79 -21.55
C LEU A 19 -4.38 -17.81 -22.75
N ARG A 20 -4.45 -16.79 -23.58
CA ARG A 20 -3.49 -16.58 -24.69
C ARG A 20 -2.56 -15.42 -24.31
N LEU A 21 -1.26 -15.55 -24.56
CA LEU A 21 -0.30 -14.47 -24.33
C LEU A 21 -0.68 -13.19 -25.08
N ALA A 22 -1.27 -13.31 -26.28
CA ALA A 22 -1.80 -12.18 -27.03
C ALA A 22 -2.90 -11.44 -26.28
N SER A 23 -3.86 -12.15 -25.65
CA SER A 23 -4.93 -11.51 -24.87
C SER A 23 -4.44 -10.84 -23.58
N LEU A 24 -3.35 -11.35 -23.00
CA LEU A 24 -2.67 -10.68 -21.87
C LEU A 24 -1.98 -9.40 -22.33
N GLY A 25 -1.31 -9.43 -23.50
CA GLY A 25 -0.67 -8.24 -24.07
C GLY A 25 -1.67 -7.15 -24.47
N GLU A 26 -2.79 -7.52 -25.09
CA GLU A 26 -3.88 -6.59 -25.42
C GLU A 26 -4.48 -5.94 -24.18
N GLY A 27 -4.72 -6.73 -23.13
CA GLY A 27 -5.25 -6.20 -21.86
C GLY A 27 -4.26 -5.30 -21.14
N ALA A 28 -2.97 -5.64 -21.13
CA ALA A 28 -1.91 -4.79 -20.60
C ALA A 28 -1.83 -3.47 -21.37
N LEU A 29 -1.88 -3.51 -22.70
CA LEU A 29 -1.88 -2.33 -23.56
C LEU A 29 -3.10 -1.45 -23.34
N LEU A 30 -4.27 -2.05 -23.10
CA LEU A 30 -5.52 -1.35 -22.82
C LEU A 30 -5.43 -0.58 -21.51
N VAL A 31 -4.87 -1.20 -20.46
CA VAL A 31 -4.65 -0.55 -19.15
C VAL A 31 -3.56 0.53 -19.23
N LEU A 32 -2.47 0.28 -19.98
CA LEU A 32 -1.40 1.28 -20.18
C LEU A 32 -1.86 2.50 -20.98
N ARG A 33 -2.81 2.32 -21.89
CA ARG A 33 -3.40 3.42 -22.68
C ARG A 33 -4.49 4.16 -21.91
N ASP A 34 -5.08 3.53 -20.89
CA ASP A 34 -6.04 4.21 -20.03
C ASP A 34 -5.30 5.08 -19.01
N ARG A 35 -5.33 6.40 -19.26
CA ARG A 35 -4.73 7.41 -18.38
C ARG A 35 -5.22 7.27 -16.93
N ARG A 36 -6.49 6.88 -16.73
CA ARG A 36 -7.05 6.70 -15.38
C ARG A 36 -6.40 5.52 -14.68
N ALA A 37 -6.27 4.38 -15.35
CA ALA A 37 -5.62 3.20 -14.79
C ALA A 37 -4.15 3.48 -14.45
N GLY A 38 -3.42 4.22 -15.31
CA GLY A 38 -2.05 4.65 -15.05
C GLY A 38 -1.93 5.56 -13.82
N LEU A 39 -2.81 6.56 -13.70
CA LEU A 39 -2.84 7.44 -12.54
C LEU A 39 -3.18 6.69 -11.24
N TYR A 40 -4.14 5.78 -11.29
CA TYR A 40 -4.44 4.91 -10.14
C TYR A 40 -3.26 4.01 -9.76
N ALA A 41 -2.58 3.42 -10.74
CA ALA A 41 -1.40 2.59 -10.46
C ALA A 41 -0.29 3.41 -9.81
N LEU A 42 -0.07 4.64 -10.27
CA LEU A 42 0.92 5.57 -9.69
C LEU A 42 0.54 5.96 -8.25
N ALA A 43 -0.71 6.37 -8.03
CA ALA A 43 -1.23 6.71 -6.71
C ALA A 43 -1.13 5.52 -5.73
N LEU A 44 -1.55 4.33 -6.16
CA LEU A 44 -1.42 3.10 -5.39
C LEU A 44 0.04 2.73 -5.12
N GLY A 45 0.92 2.94 -6.13
CA GLY A 45 2.36 2.76 -5.98
C GLY A 45 2.97 3.69 -4.93
N GLY A 46 2.55 4.95 -4.89
CA GLY A 46 2.94 5.92 -3.87
C GLY A 46 2.47 5.52 -2.47
N VAL A 47 1.18 5.23 -2.31
CA VAL A 47 0.61 4.78 -1.02
C VAL A 47 1.31 3.53 -0.52
N PHE A 48 1.42 2.50 -1.35
CA PHE A 48 2.00 1.22 -0.93
C PHE A 48 3.54 1.30 -0.82
N GLY A 49 4.16 2.24 -1.55
CA GLY A 49 5.58 2.57 -1.44
C GLY A 49 5.99 3.00 -0.03
N ILE A 50 5.08 3.64 0.73
CA ILE A 50 5.30 3.98 2.14
C ILE A 50 5.56 2.71 2.98
N LEU A 51 4.79 1.64 2.74
CA LEU A 51 5.01 0.37 3.42
C LEU A 51 6.34 -0.28 3.00
N TYR A 52 6.67 -0.25 1.70
CA TYR A 52 7.95 -0.79 1.21
C TYR A 52 9.15 0.00 1.74
N ALA A 53 9.05 1.33 1.85
CA ALA A 53 10.09 2.15 2.47
C ALA A 53 10.28 1.77 3.95
N TYR A 54 9.19 1.57 4.68
CA TYR A 54 9.25 1.06 6.06
C TYR A 54 9.95 -0.29 6.15
N LEU A 55 9.57 -1.24 5.31
CA LEU A 55 10.20 -2.57 5.31
C LEU A 55 11.71 -2.50 5.00
N ALA A 56 12.10 -1.63 4.07
CA ALA A 56 13.50 -1.46 3.67
C ALA A 56 14.36 -0.77 4.74
N ALA A 57 13.82 0.19 5.49
CA ALA A 57 14.59 1.01 6.42
C ALA A 57 14.36 0.68 7.90
N SER A 58 13.32 -0.10 8.26
CA SER A 58 12.88 -0.27 9.66
C SER A 58 13.97 -0.73 10.61
N ALA A 59 14.79 -1.70 10.20
CA ALA A 59 15.84 -2.23 11.06
C ALA A 59 16.90 -1.16 11.40
N GLU A 60 17.31 -0.38 10.41
CA GLU A 60 18.30 0.68 10.57
C GLU A 60 17.72 1.86 11.33
N LEU A 61 16.51 2.29 10.98
CA LEU A 61 15.75 3.33 11.68
C LEU A 61 15.63 3.06 13.18
N TYR A 62 15.15 1.87 13.54
CA TYR A 62 14.89 1.58 14.95
C TYR A 62 16.15 1.25 15.73
N LYS A 63 17.11 0.51 15.16
CA LYS A 63 18.32 0.09 15.88
C LYS A 63 19.41 1.14 15.86
N ALA A 64 19.79 1.64 14.68
CA ALA A 64 20.91 2.57 14.55
C ALA A 64 20.54 3.98 15.00
N HIS A 65 19.34 4.46 14.66
CA HIS A 65 18.96 5.86 14.93
C HIS A 65 18.09 6.04 16.16
N LEU A 66 17.20 5.09 16.49
CA LEU A 66 16.36 5.18 17.69
C LEU A 66 16.89 4.37 18.87
N GLY A 67 18.03 3.67 18.72
CA GLY A 67 18.73 2.99 19.80
C GLY A 67 18.03 1.75 20.36
N LEU A 68 17.09 1.12 19.60
CA LEU A 68 16.40 -0.06 20.07
C LEU A 68 17.34 -1.30 20.03
N SER A 69 17.29 -2.11 21.08
CA SER A 69 17.91 -3.44 21.09
C SER A 69 17.20 -4.36 20.09
N ASN A 70 17.84 -5.46 19.69
CA ASN A 70 17.23 -6.46 18.80
C ASN A 70 15.88 -7.00 19.30
N PRO A 71 15.70 -7.36 20.59
CA PRO A 71 14.39 -7.76 21.10
C PRO A 71 13.35 -6.64 21.05
N ALA A 72 13.73 -5.40 21.38
CA ALA A 72 12.83 -4.25 21.35
C ALA A 72 12.39 -3.94 19.91
N PHE A 73 13.30 -4.02 18.93
CA PHE A 73 12.97 -3.90 17.52
C PHE A 73 12.00 -5.00 17.07
N ALA A 74 12.26 -6.26 17.44
CA ALA A 74 11.40 -7.38 17.08
C ALA A 74 9.97 -7.19 17.63
N LEU A 75 9.85 -6.71 18.88
CA LEU A 75 8.56 -6.40 19.50
C LEU A 75 7.85 -5.25 18.78
N ALA A 76 8.54 -4.14 18.50
CA ALA A 76 7.97 -2.99 17.80
C ALA A 76 7.52 -3.36 16.38
N PHE A 77 8.34 -4.10 15.66
CA PHE A 77 8.03 -4.56 14.30
C PHE A 77 6.84 -5.54 14.30
N GLY A 78 6.85 -6.53 15.21
CA GLY A 78 5.76 -7.49 15.38
C GLY A 78 4.46 -6.83 15.81
N ALA A 79 4.51 -5.87 16.75
CA ALA A 79 3.35 -5.09 17.18
C ALA A 79 2.76 -4.26 16.01
N THR A 80 3.61 -3.63 15.20
CA THR A 80 3.17 -2.98 13.97
C THR A 80 2.43 -3.99 13.08
N GLY A 81 3.00 -5.16 12.83
CA GLY A 81 2.37 -6.22 12.03
C GLY A 81 0.99 -6.63 12.55
N LEU A 82 0.83 -6.76 13.88
CA LEU A 82 -0.45 -7.08 14.51
C LEU A 82 -1.49 -5.97 14.32
N VAL A 83 -1.08 -4.71 14.45
CA VAL A 83 -1.96 -3.54 14.20
C VAL A 83 -2.43 -3.55 12.74
N LEU A 84 -1.53 -3.78 11.79
CA LEU A 84 -1.87 -3.85 10.36
C LEU A 84 -2.77 -5.04 10.03
N ALA A 85 -2.55 -6.19 10.65
CA ALA A 85 -3.43 -7.35 10.53
C ALA A 85 -4.84 -7.03 11.05
N GLY A 86 -4.95 -6.34 12.20
CA GLY A 86 -6.22 -5.85 12.74
C GLY A 86 -6.95 -4.92 11.77
N ALA A 87 -6.23 -4.02 11.09
CA ALA A 87 -6.81 -3.15 10.07
C ALA A 87 -7.42 -3.94 8.90
N ASN A 88 -6.75 -5.00 8.44
CA ASN A 88 -7.28 -5.87 7.39
C ASN A 88 -8.53 -6.64 7.84
N LEU A 89 -8.61 -7.07 9.09
CA LEU A 89 -9.77 -7.77 9.64
C LEU A 89 -10.97 -6.84 9.85
N LEU A 90 -10.73 -5.62 10.29
CA LEU A 90 -11.79 -4.64 10.58
C LEU A 90 -12.17 -3.79 9.37
N GLY A 91 -11.30 -3.68 8.38
CA GLY A 91 -11.49 -2.88 7.18
C GLY A 91 -12.81 -3.13 6.45
N PRO A 92 -13.18 -4.39 6.15
CA PRO A 92 -14.46 -4.71 5.50
C PRO A 92 -15.68 -4.24 6.29
N GLN A 93 -15.64 -4.28 7.63
CA GLN A 93 -16.73 -3.79 8.49
C GLN A 93 -16.88 -2.27 8.41
N VAL A 94 -15.77 -1.53 8.36
CA VAL A 94 -15.77 -0.08 8.17
C VAL A 94 -16.35 0.27 6.80
N VAL A 95 -15.94 -0.43 5.76
CA VAL A 95 -16.45 -0.23 4.39
C VAL A 95 -17.93 -0.57 4.29
N ALA A 96 -18.38 -1.65 4.94
CA ALA A 96 -19.80 -2.03 4.97
C ALA A 96 -20.68 -0.97 5.62
N ARG A 97 -20.20 -0.31 6.69
CA ARG A 97 -20.95 0.74 7.41
C ARG A 97 -20.93 2.09 6.69
N LEU A 98 -19.82 2.47 6.09
CA LEU A 98 -19.62 3.82 5.53
C LEU A 98 -19.86 3.88 4.01
N GLY A 99 -19.78 2.74 3.34
CA GLY A 99 -19.64 2.64 1.89
C GLY A 99 -18.20 2.92 1.43
N LEU A 100 -17.75 2.25 0.36
CA LEU A 100 -16.38 2.29 -0.14
C LEU A 100 -15.88 3.73 -0.40
N GLY A 101 -16.68 4.54 -1.08
CA GLY A 101 -16.27 5.91 -1.43
C GLY A 101 -16.08 6.84 -0.23
N LYS A 102 -16.93 6.74 0.80
CA LYS A 102 -16.77 7.53 2.04
C LYS A 102 -15.61 7.04 2.89
N ALA A 103 -15.47 5.70 3.01
CA ALA A 103 -14.38 5.08 3.76
C ALA A 103 -13.01 5.46 3.16
N LEU A 104 -12.88 5.35 1.84
CA LEU A 104 -11.66 5.71 1.13
C LEU A 104 -11.31 7.20 1.28
N ARG A 105 -12.27 8.12 1.06
CA ARG A 105 -12.02 9.56 1.24
C ARG A 105 -11.57 9.91 2.65
N ARG A 106 -12.15 9.29 3.69
CA ARG A 106 -11.75 9.51 5.07
C ARG A 106 -10.35 8.95 5.36
N ALA A 107 -10.03 7.78 4.81
CA ALA A 107 -8.71 7.18 4.98
C ALA A 107 -7.63 8.02 4.31
N VAL A 108 -7.88 8.46 3.08
CA VAL A 108 -7.00 9.34 2.31
C VAL A 108 -6.79 10.68 3.04
N ALA A 109 -7.87 11.34 3.44
CA ALA A 109 -7.78 12.60 4.20
C ALA A 109 -7.08 12.39 5.56
N GLY A 110 -7.37 11.27 6.23
CA GLY A 110 -6.74 10.90 7.50
C GLY A 110 -5.25 10.58 7.36
N LEU A 111 -4.78 10.13 6.18
CA LEU A 111 -3.36 9.84 5.93
C LEU A 111 -2.51 11.11 5.78
N LEU A 112 -3.09 12.20 5.27
CA LEU A 112 -2.36 13.46 5.04
C LEU A 112 -1.81 14.04 6.34
N ALA A 113 -2.61 14.14 7.39
CA ALA A 113 -2.20 14.75 8.65
C ALA A 113 -0.98 14.05 9.27
N PRO A 114 -0.99 12.72 9.53
CA PRO A 114 0.17 12.08 10.10
C PRO A 114 1.38 12.10 9.16
N LEU A 115 1.21 12.06 7.83
CA LEU A 115 2.34 12.22 6.90
C LEU A 115 2.97 13.61 6.99
N LEU A 116 2.18 14.68 7.10
CA LEU A 116 2.68 16.05 7.22
C LEU A 116 3.41 16.29 8.56
N PHE A 117 2.93 15.69 9.64
CA PHE A 117 3.51 15.86 10.97
C PHE A 117 4.67 14.91 11.28
N LEU A 118 4.85 13.83 10.49
CA LEU A 118 5.92 12.86 10.73
C LEU A 118 7.34 13.48 10.64
N PRO A 119 7.68 14.34 9.66
CA PRO A 119 8.97 15.02 9.63
C PRO A 119 9.23 15.91 10.85
N LEU A 120 8.22 16.59 11.38
CA LEU A 120 8.37 17.39 12.60
C LEU A 120 8.68 16.50 13.81
N HIS A 121 8.06 15.33 13.90
CA HIS A 121 8.36 14.35 14.95
C HIS A 121 9.76 13.75 14.79
N ALA A 122 10.27 13.70 13.57
CA ALA A 122 11.60 13.19 13.26
C ALA A 122 12.74 14.16 13.61
N LEU A 123 12.45 15.44 13.91
CA LEU A 123 13.45 16.41 14.37
C LEU A 123 13.96 16.09 15.79
N ALA A 124 13.12 15.51 16.65
CA ALA A 124 13.50 15.07 17.99
C ALA A 124 12.86 13.69 18.26
N PRO A 125 13.32 12.63 17.59
CA PRO A 125 12.65 11.36 17.61
C PRO A 125 12.83 10.65 18.95
N ARG A 126 11.69 10.35 19.60
CA ARG A 126 11.64 9.46 20.75
C ARG A 126 11.10 8.11 20.29
N PRO A 127 11.71 6.97 20.68
CA PRO A 127 11.39 5.66 20.10
C PRO A 127 9.90 5.31 20.09
N PHE A 128 9.24 5.38 21.25
CA PHE A 128 7.83 4.98 21.38
C PHE A 128 6.87 5.93 20.65
N PRO A 129 6.91 7.28 20.86
CA PRO A 129 6.06 8.20 20.12
C PRO A 129 6.26 8.14 18.61
N PHE A 130 7.51 8.01 18.15
CA PHE A 130 7.82 7.90 16.73
C PHE A 130 7.25 6.60 16.13
N TRP A 131 7.42 5.47 16.84
CA TRP A 131 6.85 4.19 16.48
C TRP A 131 5.32 4.26 16.37
N LEU A 132 4.65 4.84 17.35
CA LEU A 132 3.19 4.98 17.36
C LEU A 132 2.70 5.83 16.19
N HIS A 133 3.38 6.93 15.91
CA HIS A 133 3.06 7.83 14.81
C HIS A 133 3.24 7.11 13.45
N LEU A 134 4.39 6.49 13.24
CA LEU A 134 4.68 5.74 12.01
C LEU A 134 3.70 4.57 11.81
N THR A 135 3.37 3.83 12.88
CA THR A 135 2.37 2.76 12.82
C THR A 135 0.99 3.28 12.43
N SER A 136 0.60 4.49 12.88
CA SER A 136 -0.65 5.12 12.46
C SER A 136 -0.69 5.46 10.96
N VAL A 137 0.43 5.92 10.40
CA VAL A 137 0.60 6.10 8.94
C VAL A 137 0.41 4.77 8.21
N LEU A 138 1.10 3.73 8.64
CA LEU A 138 1.05 2.41 8.01
C LEU A 138 -0.35 1.77 8.10
N LEU A 139 -1.06 1.96 9.22
CA LEU A 139 -2.44 1.53 9.38
C LEU A 139 -3.33 2.10 8.26
N LEU A 140 -3.23 3.41 8.02
CA LEU A 140 -4.00 4.10 7.00
C LEU A 140 -3.57 3.70 5.59
N VAL A 141 -2.28 3.43 5.36
CA VAL A 141 -1.76 2.89 4.10
C VAL A 141 -2.38 1.53 3.78
N VAL A 142 -2.33 0.59 4.74
CA VAL A 142 -2.85 -0.77 4.57
C VAL A 142 -4.37 -0.78 4.40
N PHE A 143 -5.08 0.14 5.01
CA PHE A 143 -6.51 0.32 4.79
C PHE A 143 -6.81 0.97 3.43
N THR A 144 -6.02 1.96 3.02
CA THR A 144 -6.27 2.72 1.78
C THR A 144 -6.01 1.88 0.53
N PHE A 145 -4.91 1.12 0.50
CA PHE A 145 -4.47 0.42 -0.72
C PHE A 145 -5.53 -0.53 -1.31
N PRO A 146 -6.08 -1.54 -0.60
CA PRO A 146 -7.06 -2.47 -1.17
C PRO A 146 -8.38 -1.77 -1.53
N ASN A 147 -8.78 -0.75 -0.77
CA ASN A 147 -10.01 0.00 -1.04
C ASN A 147 -9.88 0.90 -2.28
N ALA A 148 -8.72 1.52 -2.48
CA ALA A 148 -8.43 2.29 -3.68
C ALA A 148 -8.33 1.38 -4.91
N GLN A 149 -7.72 0.19 -4.78
CA GLN A 149 -7.69 -0.80 -5.86
C GLN A 149 -9.09 -1.28 -6.23
N ALA A 150 -9.94 -1.59 -5.25
CA ALA A 150 -11.34 -1.96 -5.51
C ALA A 150 -12.09 -0.85 -6.25
N ARG A 151 -11.87 0.42 -5.85
CA ARG A 151 -12.46 1.59 -6.51
C ARG A 151 -11.98 1.77 -7.96
N ALA A 152 -10.69 1.53 -8.21
CA ALA A 152 -10.10 1.62 -9.55
C ALA A 152 -10.71 0.61 -10.53
N LEU A 153 -11.20 -0.52 -10.02
CA LEU A 153 -11.79 -1.60 -10.82
C LEU A 153 -13.29 -1.45 -11.04
N GLU A 154 -13.94 -0.48 -10.37
CA GLU A 154 -15.37 -0.21 -10.61
C GLU A 154 -15.60 0.18 -12.07
N GLY A 155 -16.57 -0.49 -12.70
CA GLY A 155 -16.91 -0.29 -14.11
C GLY A 155 -16.16 -1.17 -15.12
N LEU A 156 -15.10 -1.90 -14.71
CA LEU A 156 -14.31 -2.76 -15.57
C LEU A 156 -14.80 -4.25 -15.59
N GLY A 157 -16.05 -4.51 -15.21
CA GLY A 157 -16.60 -5.85 -14.94
C GLY A 157 -16.22 -6.92 -15.97
N LYS A 158 -16.26 -6.62 -17.28
CA LYS A 158 -15.91 -7.58 -18.36
C LYS A 158 -14.42 -7.95 -18.42
N VAL A 159 -13.54 -7.09 -17.89
CA VAL A 159 -12.07 -7.27 -17.90
C VAL A 159 -11.47 -7.11 -16.50
N ALA A 160 -12.31 -7.13 -15.46
CA ALA A 160 -11.90 -6.82 -14.08
C ALA A 160 -10.71 -7.66 -13.59
N GLY A 161 -10.69 -8.96 -13.87
CA GLY A 161 -9.59 -9.84 -13.46
C GLY A 161 -8.25 -9.45 -14.09
N LEU A 162 -8.24 -9.15 -15.40
CA LEU A 162 -7.03 -8.74 -16.10
C LEU A 162 -6.57 -7.34 -15.67
N ALA A 163 -7.52 -6.41 -15.55
CA ALA A 163 -7.24 -5.06 -15.06
C ALA A 163 -6.71 -5.09 -13.61
N ALA A 164 -7.29 -5.91 -12.73
CA ALA A 164 -6.82 -6.09 -11.36
C ALA A 164 -5.39 -6.64 -11.31
N SER A 165 -5.10 -7.67 -12.10
CA SER A 165 -3.76 -8.27 -12.13
C SER A 165 -2.72 -7.28 -12.63
N PHE A 166 -3.03 -6.54 -13.69
CA PHE A 166 -2.08 -5.60 -14.28
C PHE A 166 -1.87 -4.34 -13.44
N THR A 167 -2.95 -3.72 -12.94
CA THR A 167 -2.85 -2.56 -12.03
C THR A 167 -2.19 -2.95 -10.73
N GLY A 168 -2.50 -4.12 -10.18
CA GLY A 168 -1.85 -4.67 -8.99
C GLY A 168 -0.36 -4.90 -9.20
N PHE A 169 0.03 -5.52 -10.32
CA PHE A 169 1.44 -5.71 -10.68
C PHE A 169 2.18 -4.38 -10.80
N LEU A 170 1.63 -3.44 -11.57
CA LEU A 170 2.26 -2.13 -11.79
C LEU A 170 2.38 -1.32 -10.50
N SER A 171 1.32 -1.29 -9.68
CA SER A 171 1.34 -0.60 -8.38
C SER A 171 2.36 -1.21 -7.43
N THR A 172 2.46 -2.55 -7.38
CA THR A 172 3.42 -3.24 -6.51
C THR A 172 4.85 -3.02 -6.99
N LEU A 173 5.08 -3.05 -8.32
CA LEU A 173 6.40 -2.76 -8.89
C LEU A 173 6.83 -1.32 -8.56
N LEU A 174 5.97 -0.34 -8.78
CA LEU A 174 6.22 1.05 -8.42
C LEU A 174 6.46 1.23 -6.91
N ALA A 175 5.65 0.59 -6.09
CA ALA A 175 5.80 0.61 -4.64
C ALA A 175 7.15 0.03 -4.20
N ALA A 176 7.54 -1.12 -4.77
CA ALA A 176 8.81 -1.75 -4.46
C ALA A 176 9.99 -0.88 -4.88
N LEU A 177 9.98 -0.33 -6.09
CA LEU A 177 11.05 0.54 -6.59
C LEU A 177 11.14 1.84 -5.77
N LEU A 178 10.05 2.60 -5.72
CA LEU A 178 10.05 3.92 -5.06
C LEU A 178 10.25 3.79 -3.54
N GLY A 179 9.56 2.83 -2.91
CA GLY A 179 9.68 2.61 -1.47
C GLY A 179 11.08 2.15 -1.06
N THR A 180 11.67 1.20 -1.80
CA THR A 180 13.05 0.74 -1.52
C THR A 180 14.05 1.87 -1.75
N LEU A 181 13.91 2.67 -2.81
CA LEU A 181 14.77 3.84 -3.04
C LEU A 181 14.70 4.83 -1.88
N VAL A 182 13.50 5.18 -1.41
CA VAL A 182 13.31 6.06 -0.25
C VAL A 182 13.93 5.44 1.01
N GLY A 183 13.67 4.15 1.26
CA GLY A 183 14.20 3.44 2.42
C GLY A 183 15.72 3.44 2.44
N GLN A 184 16.36 3.07 1.33
CA GLN A 184 17.81 3.01 1.21
C GLN A 184 18.46 4.41 1.21
N ALA A 185 17.90 5.36 0.45
CA ALA A 185 18.45 6.72 0.38
C ALA A 185 18.39 7.45 1.71
N SER A 186 17.45 7.10 2.59
CA SER A 186 17.36 7.66 3.93
C SER A 186 18.46 7.17 4.89
N GLY A 187 19.09 6.02 4.61
CA GLY A 187 20.01 5.37 5.54
C GLY A 187 19.37 5.11 6.91
N GLY A 188 18.04 4.96 6.98
CA GLY A 188 17.28 4.84 8.22
C GLY A 188 17.23 6.11 9.08
N ALA A 189 17.82 7.21 8.67
CA ALA A 189 17.76 8.46 9.43
C ALA A 189 16.32 9.00 9.50
N PRO A 190 15.78 9.34 10.69
CA PRO A 190 14.37 9.64 10.88
C PRO A 190 13.82 10.75 10.00
N LEU A 191 14.56 11.86 9.85
CA LEU A 191 14.09 13.02 9.07
C LEU A 191 14.10 12.76 7.55
N PRO A 192 15.20 12.32 6.91
CA PRO A 192 15.18 11.95 5.49
C PRO A 192 14.13 10.87 5.16
N PHE A 193 14.00 9.86 6.04
CA PHE A 193 12.99 8.84 5.91
C PHE A 193 11.58 9.42 5.90
N SER A 194 11.26 10.27 6.88
CA SER A 194 9.93 10.90 7.01
C SER A 194 9.60 11.82 5.83
N LEU A 195 10.58 12.57 5.33
CA LEU A 195 10.43 13.41 4.12
C LEU A 195 10.21 12.56 2.87
N GLY A 196 10.90 11.43 2.77
CA GLY A 196 10.68 10.46 1.69
C GLY A 196 9.26 9.88 1.72
N LEU A 197 8.74 9.50 2.90
CA LEU A 197 7.36 9.04 3.04
C LEU A 197 6.35 10.13 2.67
N LEU A 198 6.62 11.38 3.06
CA LEU A 198 5.79 12.52 2.66
C LEU A 198 5.80 12.69 1.13
N GLY A 199 6.96 12.58 0.48
CA GLY A 199 7.08 12.63 -0.97
C GLY A 199 6.25 11.54 -1.68
N LEU A 200 6.30 10.30 -1.17
CA LEU A 200 5.47 9.20 -1.67
C LEU A 200 3.98 9.47 -1.45
N GLY A 201 3.61 10.07 -0.32
CA GLY A 201 2.25 10.51 -0.06
C GLY A 201 1.79 11.58 -1.05
N VAL A 202 2.59 12.62 -1.27
CA VAL A 202 2.28 13.67 -2.27
C VAL A 202 2.09 13.07 -3.66
N LEU A 203 2.96 12.16 -4.08
CA LEU A 203 2.82 11.43 -5.35
C LEU A 203 1.50 10.67 -5.45
N ALA A 204 1.00 10.15 -4.33
CA ALA A 204 -0.26 9.41 -4.29
C ALA A 204 -1.51 10.31 -4.38
N PHE A 205 -1.37 11.61 -4.10
CA PHE A 205 -2.47 12.59 -4.11
C PHE A 205 -2.42 13.53 -5.31
N ALA A 206 -1.37 13.47 -6.14
CA ALA A 206 -1.22 14.25 -7.36
C ALA A 206 -1.99 13.63 -8.54
#